data_82f43d083fd18fa14237a81c566a4933
#
_entry.id   82f43d083fd18fa14237a81c566a4933
#
_cell.length_a   1.000
_cell.length_b   1.000
_cell.length_c   1.000
_cell.angle_alpha   90.00
_cell.angle_beta   90.00
_cell.angle_gamma   90.00
#
_symmetry.space_group_name_H-M   'P 1'
#
loop_
_entity.id
_entity.type
_entity.pdbx_description
1 polymer ?
#
loop_
_entity_poly.entity_id
_entity_poly.type
_entity_poly.pdbx_seq_one_letter_code
_entity_poly.pdbx_strand_id
1 'polypeptide(L)'
;MKLSIIENENDNDRSKREFASRIISAYAGLIKFYAFVRFKIIHIRFLEEIEQYLPERGEILDLGCGFGLFAMYMALCKPHAQIVGVDVDARRLQIARGAAAKLGIQNVSFDQADLRDWRPDRAIAGAYALDVFHHIPPASGDRLLLDLSARIEPGGRFLLKDIDTAPRAMLWFTYLLDALMSPRDDFHYRSAGAWLRQLRASGFASIYLHYLWDILPYPHILLICDKPGGKGADVQK
;
A
#
# COMPACT_ATOMS: atom_id res chain seq x y z
N MET A 1 27.30 20.47 -13.46
CA MET A 1 26.52 19.99 -12.30
C MET A 1 25.07 19.59 -12.60
N LYS A 2 24.50 19.90 -13.77
CA LYS A 2 23.14 19.46 -14.18
C LYS A 2 23.09 18.07 -14.87
N LEU A 3 24.17 17.58 -15.43
CA LEU A 3 24.19 16.28 -16.15
C LEU A 3 24.15 15.07 -15.19
N SER A 4 24.78 15.18 -14.00
CA SER A 4 24.81 14.07 -13.04
C SER A 4 23.48 13.79 -12.34
N ILE A 5 22.60 14.79 -12.26
CA ILE A 5 21.26 14.64 -11.65
C ILE A 5 20.33 13.91 -12.62
N ILE A 6 20.41 14.18 -13.91
CA ILE A 6 19.58 13.55 -14.96
C ILE A 6 19.99 12.08 -15.17
N GLU A 7 21.27 11.77 -15.09
CA GLU A 7 21.77 10.39 -15.19
C GLU A 7 21.35 9.54 -13.98
N ASN A 8 21.41 10.11 -12.77
CA ASN A 8 20.95 9.41 -11.55
C ASN A 8 19.43 9.15 -11.51
N GLU A 9 18.61 10.08 -12.02
CA GLU A 9 17.15 9.87 -12.11
C GLU A 9 16.81 8.76 -13.11
N ASN A 10 17.46 8.70 -14.27
CA ASN A 10 17.24 7.66 -15.27
C ASN A 10 17.67 6.26 -14.78
N ASP A 11 18.79 6.16 -14.06
CA ASP A 11 19.27 4.89 -13.53
C ASP A 11 18.39 4.36 -12.41
N ASN A 12 17.87 5.24 -11.54
CA ASN A 12 16.94 4.87 -10.47
C ASN A 12 15.59 4.39 -11.03
N ASP A 13 15.01 5.09 -12.00
CA ASP A 13 13.76 4.70 -12.68
C ASP A 13 13.93 3.35 -13.41
N ARG A 14 15.07 3.14 -14.07
CA ARG A 14 15.40 1.87 -14.72
C ARG A 14 15.50 0.71 -13.72
N SER A 15 16.14 0.93 -12.58
CA SER A 15 16.29 -0.06 -11.50
C SER A 15 14.92 -0.46 -10.93
N LYS A 16 14.04 0.50 -10.68
CA LYS A 16 12.71 0.27 -10.12
C LYS A 16 11.77 -0.50 -11.07
N ARG A 17 11.85 -0.23 -12.38
CA ARG A 17 11.15 -1.03 -13.40
C ARG A 17 11.70 -2.46 -13.49
N GLU A 18 12.99 -2.64 -13.28
CA GLU A 18 13.61 -3.96 -13.21
C GLU A 18 13.10 -4.75 -12.01
N PHE A 19 12.90 -4.11 -10.84
CA PHE A 19 12.30 -4.77 -9.66
C PHE A 19 10.93 -5.33 -9.97
N ALA A 20 10.04 -4.55 -10.58
CA ALA A 20 8.72 -5.03 -10.98
C ALA A 20 8.80 -6.23 -11.95
N SER A 21 9.69 -6.16 -12.95
CA SER A 21 9.90 -7.24 -13.92
C SER A 21 10.41 -8.52 -13.24
N ARG A 22 11.37 -8.41 -12.32
CA ARG A 22 11.90 -9.53 -11.53
C ARG A 22 10.79 -10.16 -10.68
N ILE A 23 9.98 -9.35 -9.98
CA ILE A 23 8.86 -9.82 -9.17
C ILE A 23 7.86 -10.58 -10.04
N ILE A 24 7.43 -10.02 -11.18
CA ILE A 24 6.52 -10.69 -12.11
C ILE A 24 7.09 -12.05 -12.57
N SER A 25 8.40 -12.11 -12.82
CA SER A 25 9.06 -13.35 -13.27
C SER A 25 9.11 -14.46 -12.22
N ALA A 26 8.97 -14.11 -10.93
CA ALA A 26 8.95 -15.08 -9.84
C ALA A 26 7.68 -15.95 -9.83
N TYR A 27 6.60 -15.46 -10.41
CA TYR A 27 5.31 -16.16 -10.51
C TYR A 27 5.17 -16.99 -11.80
N ALA A 28 4.17 -17.87 -11.84
CA ALA A 28 3.83 -18.68 -12.99
C ALA A 28 2.33 -18.63 -13.32
N GLY A 29 1.95 -19.04 -14.52
CA GLY A 29 0.57 -19.20 -14.96
C GLY A 29 -0.28 -17.93 -14.77
N LEU A 30 -1.49 -18.12 -14.29
CA LEU A 30 -2.47 -17.03 -14.08
C LEU A 30 -1.99 -15.98 -13.06
N ILE A 31 -1.18 -16.38 -12.07
CA ILE A 31 -0.68 -15.43 -11.06
C ILE A 31 0.37 -14.51 -11.68
N LYS A 32 1.18 -14.99 -12.61
CA LYS A 32 2.11 -14.13 -13.37
C LYS A 32 1.34 -13.10 -14.19
N PHE A 33 0.26 -13.50 -14.85
CA PHE A 33 -0.61 -12.58 -15.58
C PHE A 33 -1.26 -11.56 -14.64
N TYR A 34 -1.79 -12.00 -13.51
CA TYR A 34 -2.32 -11.12 -12.47
C TYR A 34 -1.28 -10.11 -11.99
N ALA A 35 -0.06 -10.55 -11.68
CA ALA A 35 1.04 -9.68 -11.25
C ALA A 35 1.36 -8.62 -12.32
N PHE A 36 1.43 -9.03 -13.59
CA PHE A 36 1.63 -8.10 -14.71
C PHE A 36 0.52 -7.03 -14.77
N VAL A 37 -0.75 -7.45 -14.68
CA VAL A 37 -1.91 -6.54 -14.72
C VAL A 37 -1.88 -5.59 -13.52
N ARG A 38 -1.58 -6.08 -12.31
CA ARG A 38 -1.51 -5.23 -11.10
C ARG A 38 -0.43 -4.17 -11.19
N PHE A 39 0.77 -4.48 -11.69
CA PHE A 39 1.82 -3.49 -11.93
C PHE A 39 1.51 -2.52 -13.09
N LYS A 40 0.53 -2.85 -13.96
CA LYS A 40 0.00 -1.91 -14.97
C LYS A 40 -1.08 -1.01 -14.41
N ILE A 41 -1.96 -1.52 -13.55
CA ILE A 41 -3.02 -0.74 -12.90
C ILE A 41 -2.42 0.18 -11.84
N ILE A 42 -1.62 -0.38 -10.92
CA ILE A 42 -0.85 0.40 -9.95
C ILE A 42 0.50 0.72 -10.60
N HIS A 43 0.53 1.84 -11.30
CA HIS A 43 1.68 2.25 -12.09
C HIS A 43 2.94 2.40 -11.24
N ILE A 44 4.11 2.05 -11.79
CA ILE A 44 5.40 2.14 -11.08
C ILE A 44 5.63 3.54 -10.51
N ARG A 45 5.29 4.60 -11.25
CA ARG A 45 5.40 5.99 -10.77
C ARG A 45 4.60 6.25 -9.49
N PHE A 46 3.43 5.61 -9.34
CA PHE A 46 2.66 5.70 -8.10
C PHE A 46 3.38 4.97 -6.95
N LEU A 47 3.97 3.80 -7.21
CA LEU A 47 4.78 3.08 -6.21
C LEU A 47 6.02 3.87 -5.81
N GLU A 48 6.66 4.57 -6.75
CA GLU A 48 7.77 5.49 -6.49
C GLU A 48 7.33 6.69 -5.65
N GLU A 49 6.13 7.21 -5.91
CA GLU A 49 5.57 8.30 -5.11
C GLU A 49 5.32 7.86 -3.66
N ILE A 50 4.64 6.76 -3.43
CA ILE A 50 4.36 6.29 -2.06
C ILE A 50 5.61 5.83 -1.32
N GLU A 51 6.59 5.28 -2.03
CA GLU A 51 7.87 4.84 -1.46
C GLU A 51 8.61 5.98 -0.76
N GLN A 52 8.58 7.19 -1.30
CA GLN A 52 9.24 8.37 -0.73
C GLN A 52 8.69 8.77 0.64
N TYR A 53 7.44 8.41 0.94
CA TYR A 53 6.81 8.71 2.23
C TYR A 53 7.05 7.62 3.28
N LEU A 54 7.54 6.45 2.88
CA LEU A 54 7.84 5.36 3.79
C LEU A 54 9.23 5.51 4.40
N PRO A 55 9.43 5.11 5.66
CA PRO A 55 10.71 5.23 6.35
C PRO A 55 11.77 4.33 5.72
N GLU A 56 13.05 4.74 5.86
CA GLU A 56 14.21 3.98 5.35
C GLU A 56 14.58 2.79 6.25
N ARG A 57 14.10 2.76 7.50
CA ARG A 57 14.44 1.77 8.52
C ARG A 57 13.23 1.45 9.38
N GLY A 58 13.32 0.35 10.10
CA GLY A 58 12.25 -0.12 10.98
C GLY A 58 11.27 -1.03 10.26
N GLU A 59 10.21 -1.39 10.94
CA GLU A 59 9.19 -2.26 10.38
C GLU A 59 8.12 -1.47 9.65
N ILE A 60 7.79 -1.89 8.43
CA ILE A 60 6.74 -1.30 7.59
C ILE A 60 5.72 -2.38 7.26
N LEU A 61 4.44 -2.11 7.54
CA LEU A 61 3.35 -3.04 7.25
C LEU A 61 2.75 -2.80 5.86
N ASP A 62 2.56 -3.88 5.11
CA ASP A 62 1.72 -3.93 3.90
C ASP A 62 0.40 -4.62 4.26
N LEU A 63 -0.66 -3.85 4.45
CA LEU A 63 -1.96 -4.36 4.88
C LEU A 63 -2.77 -4.83 3.68
N GLY A 64 -3.17 -6.11 3.70
CA GLY A 64 -3.83 -6.76 2.57
C GLY A 64 -2.88 -7.04 1.41
N CYS A 65 -1.69 -7.53 1.71
CA CYS A 65 -0.60 -7.70 0.75
C CYS A 65 -0.88 -8.71 -0.38
N GLY A 66 -1.89 -9.56 -0.26
CA GLY A 66 -2.26 -10.57 -1.24
C GLY A 66 -1.10 -11.50 -1.60
N PHE A 67 -0.73 -11.50 -2.87
CA PHE A 67 0.42 -12.28 -3.36
C PHE A 67 1.79 -11.63 -3.03
N GLY A 68 1.84 -10.56 -2.25
CA GLY A 68 3.09 -9.94 -1.79
C GLY A 68 3.82 -9.10 -2.85
N LEU A 69 3.16 -8.71 -3.93
CA LEU A 69 3.78 -7.99 -5.05
C LEU A 69 4.43 -6.68 -4.59
N PHE A 70 3.67 -5.88 -3.85
CA PHE A 70 4.11 -4.55 -3.41
C PHE A 70 4.97 -4.62 -2.16
N ALA A 71 4.74 -5.61 -1.27
CA ALA A 71 5.65 -5.90 -0.16
C ALA A 71 7.07 -6.19 -0.66
N MET A 72 7.22 -7.07 -1.66
CA MET A 72 8.53 -7.36 -2.26
C MET A 72 9.12 -6.17 -2.99
N TYR A 73 8.29 -5.38 -3.68
CA TYR A 73 8.76 -4.15 -4.34
C TYR A 73 9.34 -3.16 -3.33
N MET A 74 8.60 -2.91 -2.23
CA MET A 74 9.07 -2.02 -1.16
C MET A 74 10.30 -2.57 -0.45
N ALA A 75 10.41 -3.89 -0.26
CA ALA A 75 11.60 -4.51 0.32
C ALA A 75 12.85 -4.29 -0.55
N LEU A 76 12.72 -4.33 -1.88
CA LEU A 76 13.81 -4.01 -2.80
C LEU A 76 14.17 -2.52 -2.81
N CYS A 77 13.18 -1.63 -2.65
CA CYS A 77 13.39 -0.19 -2.57
C CYS A 77 13.97 0.25 -1.21
N LYS A 78 13.63 -0.46 -0.11
CA LYS A 78 13.99 -0.12 1.27
C LYS A 78 14.84 -1.24 1.90
N PRO A 79 16.11 -1.42 1.48
CA PRO A 79 16.92 -2.56 1.91
C PRO A 79 17.25 -2.58 3.42
N HIS A 80 17.05 -1.45 4.11
CA HIS A 80 17.29 -1.33 5.55
C HIS A 80 16.02 -1.39 6.40
N ALA A 81 14.84 -1.46 5.77
CA ALA A 81 13.57 -1.66 6.44
C ALA A 81 13.17 -3.15 6.39
N GLN A 82 12.37 -3.59 7.37
CA GLN A 82 11.71 -4.88 7.35
C GLN A 82 10.28 -4.68 6.87
N ILE A 83 9.90 -5.30 5.76
CA ILE A 83 8.53 -5.25 5.25
C ILE A 83 7.76 -6.46 5.75
N VAL A 84 6.59 -6.24 6.36
CA VAL A 84 5.71 -7.30 6.82
C VAL A 84 4.38 -7.21 6.09
N GLY A 85 4.14 -8.14 5.17
CA GLY A 85 2.86 -8.26 4.48
C GLY A 85 1.85 -9.02 5.33
N VAL A 86 0.65 -8.45 5.51
CA VAL A 86 -0.45 -9.07 6.26
C VAL A 86 -1.62 -9.34 5.32
N ASP A 87 -2.11 -10.59 5.28
CA ASP A 87 -3.28 -10.97 4.48
C ASP A 87 -4.03 -12.13 5.14
N VAL A 88 -5.32 -12.25 4.86
CA VAL A 88 -6.15 -13.34 5.41
C VAL A 88 -5.95 -14.66 4.66
N ASP A 89 -5.56 -14.61 3.39
CA ASP A 89 -5.46 -15.79 2.51
C ASP A 89 -4.11 -16.50 2.64
N ALA A 90 -4.09 -17.60 3.39
CA ALA A 90 -2.90 -18.43 3.59
C ALA A 90 -2.27 -18.94 2.27
N ARG A 91 -3.09 -19.18 1.22
CA ARG A 91 -2.57 -19.69 -0.06
C ARG A 91 -1.84 -18.58 -0.82
N ARG A 92 -2.38 -17.35 -0.81
CA ARG A 92 -1.70 -16.18 -1.39
C ARG A 92 -0.37 -15.94 -0.68
N LEU A 93 -0.35 -15.98 0.65
CA LEU A 93 0.87 -15.81 1.44
C LEU A 93 1.90 -16.92 1.21
N GLN A 94 1.48 -18.16 1.04
CA GLN A 94 2.40 -19.26 0.70
C GLN A 94 3.09 -19.01 -0.65
N ILE A 95 2.35 -18.51 -1.64
CA ILE A 95 2.87 -18.15 -2.96
C ILE A 95 3.82 -16.94 -2.84
N ALA A 96 3.46 -15.94 -2.04
CA ALA A 96 4.30 -14.77 -1.77
C ALA A 96 5.65 -15.16 -1.13
N ARG A 97 5.63 -16.04 -0.13
CA ARG A 97 6.86 -16.59 0.50
C ARG A 97 7.74 -17.32 -0.51
N GLY A 98 7.12 -18.15 -1.38
CA GLY A 98 7.84 -18.85 -2.45
C GLY A 98 8.48 -17.89 -3.46
N ALA A 99 7.78 -16.82 -3.83
CA ALA A 99 8.30 -15.80 -4.74
C ALA A 99 9.45 -15.00 -4.10
N ALA A 100 9.31 -14.58 -2.84
CA ALA A 100 10.36 -13.88 -2.10
C ALA A 100 11.63 -14.73 -1.95
N ALA A 101 11.48 -16.01 -1.60
CA ALA A 101 12.59 -16.96 -1.50
C ALA A 101 13.31 -17.15 -2.85
N LYS A 102 12.56 -17.30 -3.95
CA LYS A 102 13.09 -17.42 -5.31
C LYS A 102 13.90 -16.17 -5.75
N LEU A 103 13.49 -14.99 -5.28
CA LEU A 103 14.16 -13.73 -5.56
C LEU A 103 15.31 -13.40 -4.61
N GLY A 104 15.47 -14.19 -3.52
CA GLY A 104 16.48 -13.95 -2.50
C GLY A 104 16.23 -12.73 -1.64
N ILE A 105 14.96 -12.26 -1.53
CA ILE A 105 14.60 -11.09 -0.72
C ILE A 105 14.54 -11.50 0.74
N GLN A 106 15.41 -10.94 1.58
CA GLN A 106 15.57 -11.33 2.99
C GLN A 106 14.80 -10.43 3.98
N ASN A 107 14.51 -9.21 3.56
CA ASN A 107 13.86 -8.18 4.39
C ASN A 107 12.35 -8.08 4.14
N VAL A 108 11.71 -9.19 3.76
CA VAL A 108 10.25 -9.30 3.65
C VAL A 108 9.76 -10.56 4.37
N SER A 109 8.67 -10.43 5.11
CA SER A 109 7.95 -11.55 5.74
C SER A 109 6.46 -11.40 5.50
N PHE A 110 5.71 -12.49 5.76
CA PHE A 110 4.27 -12.52 5.49
C PHE A 110 3.55 -13.20 6.65
N ASP A 111 2.60 -12.48 7.26
CA ASP A 111 1.80 -12.93 8.38
C ASP A 111 0.34 -13.16 7.96
N GLN A 112 -0.20 -14.31 8.37
CA GLN A 112 -1.60 -14.59 8.12
C GLN A 112 -2.46 -13.98 9.22
N ALA A 113 -3.30 -13.01 8.87
CA ALA A 113 -4.25 -12.43 9.80
C ALA A 113 -5.45 -11.81 9.09
N ASP A 114 -6.58 -11.80 9.76
CA ASP A 114 -7.77 -11.10 9.31
C ASP A 114 -7.76 -9.68 9.86
N LEU A 115 -7.62 -8.68 9.00
CA LEU A 115 -7.56 -7.27 9.36
C LEU A 115 -8.81 -6.76 10.10
N ARG A 116 -9.92 -7.50 10.06
CA ARG A 116 -11.14 -7.18 10.83
C ARG A 116 -10.93 -7.30 12.35
N ASP A 117 -10.05 -8.22 12.76
CA ASP A 117 -9.78 -8.53 14.17
C ASP A 117 -8.30 -8.40 14.55
N TRP A 118 -7.40 -8.33 13.55
CA TRP A 118 -5.97 -8.21 13.76
C TRP A 118 -5.57 -6.84 14.30
N ARG A 119 -4.49 -6.83 15.09
CA ARG A 119 -3.88 -5.62 15.68
C ARG A 119 -2.36 -5.73 15.62
N PRO A 120 -1.65 -4.65 15.29
CA PRO A 120 -0.21 -4.64 15.47
C PRO A 120 0.14 -4.74 16.96
N ASP A 121 0.99 -5.67 17.31
CA ASP A 121 1.40 -5.98 18.69
C ASP A 121 2.65 -5.23 19.13
N ARG A 122 3.38 -4.64 18.20
CA ARG A 122 4.63 -3.91 18.39
C ARG A 122 4.61 -2.53 17.74
N ALA A 123 5.63 -1.72 18.07
CA ALA A 123 5.85 -0.44 17.40
C ALA A 123 6.29 -0.69 15.94
N ILE A 124 5.80 0.16 15.02
CA ILE A 124 6.08 0.10 13.59
C ILE A 124 6.52 1.48 13.09
N ALA A 125 7.46 1.51 12.17
CA ALA A 125 7.96 2.75 11.58
C ALA A 125 6.96 3.34 10.56
N GLY A 126 6.17 2.51 9.91
CA GLY A 126 5.14 2.96 8.97
C GLY A 126 4.23 1.82 8.53
N ALA A 127 3.18 2.18 7.80
CA ALA A 127 2.27 1.20 7.18
C ALA A 127 1.67 1.76 5.90
N TYR A 128 1.23 0.87 5.02
CA TYR A 128 0.42 1.25 3.87
C TYR A 128 -0.66 0.20 3.58
N ALA A 129 -1.74 0.65 2.94
CA ALA A 129 -2.84 -0.17 2.47
C ALA A 129 -3.24 0.30 1.07
N LEU A 130 -3.27 -0.62 0.11
CA LEU A 130 -3.56 -0.33 -1.29
C LEU A 130 -4.79 -1.14 -1.75
N ASP A 131 -5.95 -0.48 -1.84
CA ASP A 131 -7.24 -1.06 -2.26
C ASP A 131 -7.71 -2.20 -1.33
N VAL A 132 -7.77 -1.95 -0.02
CA VAL A 132 -8.08 -2.97 1.00
C VAL A 132 -9.21 -2.57 1.92
N PHE A 133 -9.25 -1.32 2.38
CA PHE A 133 -10.16 -0.92 3.44
C PHE A 133 -11.64 -0.99 3.03
N HIS A 134 -11.95 -0.88 1.74
CA HIS A 134 -13.31 -1.06 1.24
C HIS A 134 -13.82 -2.51 1.34
N HIS A 135 -12.96 -3.50 1.61
CA HIS A 135 -13.33 -4.88 1.97
C HIS A 135 -13.53 -5.09 3.48
N ILE A 136 -13.23 -4.08 4.30
CA ILE A 136 -13.30 -4.18 5.76
C ILE A 136 -14.56 -3.45 6.25
N PRO A 137 -15.42 -4.09 7.08
CA PRO A 137 -16.57 -3.42 7.68
C PRO A 137 -16.15 -2.14 8.40
N PRO A 138 -16.92 -1.04 8.31
CA PRO A 138 -16.55 0.27 8.84
C PRO A 138 -16.07 0.25 10.30
N ALA A 139 -16.77 -0.45 11.17
CA ALA A 139 -16.42 -0.52 12.60
C ALA A 139 -15.06 -1.21 12.84
N SER A 140 -14.75 -2.29 12.09
CA SER A 140 -13.46 -2.98 12.18
C SER A 140 -12.34 -2.12 11.60
N GLY A 141 -12.58 -1.48 10.44
CA GLY A 141 -11.63 -0.57 9.82
C GLY A 141 -11.28 0.63 10.71
N ASP A 142 -12.29 1.21 11.38
CA ASP A 142 -12.08 2.34 12.31
C ASP A 142 -11.24 1.93 13.52
N ARG A 143 -11.47 0.74 14.05
CA ARG A 143 -10.67 0.17 15.14
C ARG A 143 -9.23 -0.11 14.69
N LEU A 144 -9.05 -0.72 13.52
CA LEU A 144 -7.72 -0.95 12.96
C LEU A 144 -6.94 0.36 12.79
N LEU A 145 -7.56 1.45 12.33
CA LEU A 145 -6.92 2.76 12.20
C LEU A 145 -6.48 3.34 13.54
N LEU A 146 -7.28 3.17 14.61
CA LEU A 146 -6.91 3.56 15.96
C LEU A 146 -5.67 2.78 16.46
N ASP A 147 -5.68 1.47 16.27
CA ASP A 147 -4.59 0.59 16.71
C ASP A 147 -3.30 0.84 15.90
N LEU A 148 -3.41 1.04 14.60
CA LEU A 148 -2.28 1.45 13.73
C LEU A 148 -1.68 2.78 14.20
N SER A 149 -2.53 3.79 14.40
CA SER A 149 -2.06 5.09 14.86
C SER A 149 -1.37 5.00 16.23
N ALA A 150 -1.87 4.15 17.14
CA ALA A 150 -1.24 3.95 18.44
C ALA A 150 0.13 3.27 18.36
N ARG A 151 0.39 2.46 17.32
CA ARG A 151 1.62 1.67 17.15
C ARG A 151 2.63 2.29 16.20
N ILE A 152 2.20 3.16 15.29
CA ILE A 152 3.14 3.91 14.45
C ILE A 152 3.97 4.84 15.35
N GLU A 153 5.28 4.74 15.20
CA GLU A 153 6.27 5.55 15.94
C GLU A 153 6.09 7.04 15.65
N PRO A 154 6.45 7.92 16.59
CA PRO A 154 6.45 9.36 16.35
C PRO A 154 7.26 9.72 15.10
N GLY A 155 6.62 10.44 14.15
CA GLY A 155 7.20 10.75 12.83
C GLY A 155 7.04 9.68 11.77
N GLY A 156 6.49 8.52 12.11
CA GLY A 156 6.10 7.52 11.16
C GLY A 156 4.85 7.90 10.37
N ARG A 157 4.53 7.13 9.33
CA ARG A 157 3.44 7.44 8.38
C ARG A 157 2.54 6.25 8.11
N PHE A 158 1.28 6.56 7.85
CA PHE A 158 0.33 5.64 7.25
C PHE A 158 -0.11 6.16 5.88
N LEU A 159 -0.01 5.31 4.87
CA LEU A 159 -0.45 5.61 3.51
C LEU A 159 -1.69 4.77 3.19
N LEU A 160 -2.77 5.42 2.83
CA LEU A 160 -4.03 4.76 2.46
C LEU A 160 -4.40 5.13 1.03
N LYS A 161 -4.33 4.17 0.10
CA LYS A 161 -4.95 4.27 -1.20
C LYS A 161 -6.25 3.49 -1.19
N ASP A 162 -7.35 4.17 -1.52
CA ASP A 162 -8.67 3.55 -1.60
C ASP A 162 -9.58 4.28 -2.60
N ILE A 163 -10.83 3.86 -2.68
CA ILE A 163 -11.82 4.34 -3.63
C ILE A 163 -12.68 5.41 -2.98
N ASP A 164 -12.80 6.59 -3.62
CA ASP A 164 -13.76 7.63 -3.24
C ASP A 164 -15.16 7.29 -3.76
N THR A 165 -16.17 7.88 -3.15
CA THR A 165 -17.57 7.75 -3.56
C THR A 165 -17.98 8.75 -4.64
N ALA A 166 -17.08 9.61 -5.10
CA ALA A 166 -17.31 10.59 -6.15
C ALA A 166 -16.22 10.54 -7.24
N PRO A 167 -16.58 10.73 -8.51
CA PRO A 167 -17.94 10.84 -9.03
C PRO A 167 -18.68 9.50 -9.09
N ARG A 168 -20.00 9.52 -8.92
CA ARG A 168 -20.84 8.30 -8.83
C ARG A 168 -20.72 7.36 -10.05
N ALA A 169 -20.53 7.91 -11.25
CA ALA A 169 -20.37 7.09 -12.45
C ALA A 169 -19.10 6.21 -12.39
N MET A 170 -18.00 6.76 -11.88
CA MET A 170 -16.76 6.00 -11.68
C MET A 170 -16.90 4.97 -10.55
N LEU A 171 -17.57 5.34 -9.47
CA LEU A 171 -17.86 4.41 -8.37
C LEU A 171 -18.68 3.22 -8.85
N TRP A 172 -19.71 3.44 -9.69
CA TRP A 172 -20.53 2.35 -10.23
C TRP A 172 -19.69 1.40 -11.10
N PHE A 173 -18.81 1.94 -11.93
CA PHE A 173 -17.86 1.14 -12.73
C PHE A 173 -16.94 0.31 -11.83
N THR A 174 -16.39 0.92 -10.79
CA THR A 174 -15.54 0.24 -9.80
C THR A 174 -16.30 -0.88 -9.10
N TYR A 175 -17.50 -0.60 -8.60
CA TYR A 175 -18.35 -1.61 -7.95
C TYR A 175 -18.60 -2.83 -8.85
N LEU A 176 -18.87 -2.61 -10.13
CA LEU A 176 -19.06 -3.71 -11.08
C LEU A 176 -17.81 -4.59 -11.22
N LEU A 177 -16.63 -3.97 -11.27
CA LEU A 177 -15.38 -4.71 -11.37
C LEU A 177 -15.02 -5.43 -10.06
N ASP A 178 -15.20 -4.79 -8.93
CA ASP A 178 -14.98 -5.41 -7.61
C ASP A 178 -15.92 -6.61 -7.40
N ALA A 179 -17.20 -6.47 -7.74
CA ALA A 179 -18.16 -7.56 -7.68
C ALA A 179 -17.82 -8.73 -8.63
N LEU A 180 -17.19 -8.44 -9.78
CA LEU A 180 -16.69 -9.48 -10.70
C LEU A 180 -15.45 -10.18 -10.16
N MET A 181 -14.55 -9.44 -9.52
CA MET A 181 -13.27 -9.96 -9.01
C MET A 181 -13.42 -10.66 -7.65
N SER A 182 -14.35 -10.18 -6.83
CA SER A 182 -14.61 -10.67 -5.46
C SER A 182 -16.11 -10.83 -5.20
N PRO A 183 -16.81 -11.76 -5.88
CA PRO A 183 -18.27 -11.83 -5.89
C PRO A 183 -18.91 -12.23 -4.54
N ARG A 184 -18.12 -12.53 -3.53
CA ARG A 184 -18.56 -12.91 -2.18
C ARG A 184 -18.25 -11.86 -1.14
N ASP A 185 -17.61 -10.74 -1.53
CA ASP A 185 -17.22 -9.68 -0.60
C ASP A 185 -18.30 -8.60 -0.56
N ASP A 186 -18.53 -8.06 0.63
CA ASP A 186 -19.29 -6.81 0.82
C ASP A 186 -18.34 -5.63 0.66
N PHE A 187 -18.76 -4.61 -0.10
CA PHE A 187 -17.93 -3.43 -0.35
C PHE A 187 -18.42 -2.22 0.45
N HIS A 188 -17.50 -1.59 1.17
CA HIS A 188 -17.75 -0.46 2.08
C HIS A 188 -16.98 0.78 1.65
N TYR A 189 -17.38 1.37 0.53
CA TYR A 189 -16.72 2.59 0.04
C TYR A 189 -16.99 3.78 0.95
N ARG A 190 -15.98 4.62 1.18
CA ARG A 190 -16.06 5.84 1.97
C ARG A 190 -15.67 7.05 1.15
N SER A 191 -16.38 8.17 1.33
CA SER A 191 -15.98 9.43 0.70
C SER A 191 -14.66 9.96 1.28
N ALA A 192 -13.91 10.73 0.47
CA ALA A 192 -12.70 11.41 0.91
C ALA A 192 -12.92 12.19 2.21
N GLY A 193 -14.06 12.89 2.35
CA GLY A 193 -14.41 13.61 3.57
C GLY A 193 -14.64 12.70 4.78
N ALA A 194 -15.20 11.50 4.59
CA ALA A 194 -15.36 10.52 5.66
C ALA A 194 -14.00 9.96 6.10
N TRP A 195 -13.11 9.66 5.16
CA TRP A 195 -11.75 9.25 5.43
C TRP A 195 -10.98 10.29 6.24
N LEU A 196 -11.01 11.57 5.83
CA LEU A 196 -10.33 12.66 6.55
C LEU A 196 -10.81 12.79 8.00
N ARG A 197 -12.13 12.70 8.24
CA ARG A 197 -12.66 12.74 9.61
C ARG A 197 -12.19 11.55 10.44
N GLN A 198 -12.26 10.36 9.89
CA GLN A 198 -11.90 9.13 10.60
C GLN A 198 -10.41 9.06 10.93
N LEU A 199 -9.54 9.40 9.98
CA LEU A 199 -8.10 9.40 10.20
C LEU A 199 -7.68 10.42 11.27
N ARG A 200 -8.31 11.62 11.29
CA ARG A 200 -8.11 12.59 12.38
C ARG A 200 -8.58 12.06 13.72
N ALA A 201 -9.76 11.43 13.76
CA ALA A 201 -10.30 10.82 14.98
C ALA A 201 -9.40 9.67 15.48
N SER A 202 -8.68 9.00 14.59
CA SER A 202 -7.70 7.96 14.95
C SER A 202 -6.37 8.50 15.43
N GLY A 203 -6.14 9.83 15.44
CA GLY A 203 -4.96 10.47 16.03
C GLY A 203 -3.83 10.77 15.05
N PHE A 204 -4.08 10.80 13.73
CA PHE A 204 -3.14 11.34 12.76
C PHE A 204 -3.21 12.88 12.74
N ALA A 205 -2.05 13.54 12.72
CA ALA A 205 -1.96 15.00 12.84
C ALA A 205 -2.16 15.72 11.51
N SER A 206 -1.36 15.35 10.51
CA SER A 206 -1.43 15.92 9.17
C SER A 206 -1.90 14.85 8.19
N ILE A 207 -2.85 15.20 7.35
CA ILE A 207 -3.38 14.28 6.35
C ILE A 207 -3.42 15.02 5.03
N TYR A 208 -2.64 14.52 4.07
CA TYR A 208 -2.59 15.05 2.71
C TYR A 208 -3.43 14.15 1.80
N LEU A 209 -4.39 14.73 1.10
CA LEU A 209 -5.28 14.04 0.17
C LEU A 209 -4.87 14.33 -1.26
N HIS A 210 -4.59 13.28 -2.02
CA HIS A 210 -4.33 13.34 -3.45
C HIS A 210 -5.40 12.56 -4.21
N TYR A 211 -5.99 13.16 -5.25
CA TYR A 211 -6.83 12.46 -6.20
C TYR A 211 -5.96 11.86 -7.29
N LEU A 212 -6.11 10.56 -7.52
CA LEU A 212 -5.32 9.83 -8.50
C LEU A 212 -6.12 9.70 -9.79
N TRP A 213 -5.49 10.06 -10.91
CA TRP A 213 -6.06 9.91 -12.24
C TRP A 213 -5.35 8.76 -12.95
N ASP A 214 -6.02 7.61 -12.97
CA ASP A 214 -5.51 6.39 -13.59
C ASP A 214 -6.00 6.24 -15.05
N ILE A 215 -5.43 5.27 -15.77
CA ILE A 215 -5.87 4.89 -17.13
C ILE A 215 -7.32 4.39 -17.12
N LEU A 216 -7.73 3.72 -16.05
CA LEU A 216 -9.10 3.27 -15.83
C LEU A 216 -9.88 4.31 -15.02
N PRO A 217 -11.20 4.42 -15.23
CA PRO A 217 -12.03 5.40 -14.55
C PRO A 217 -12.34 4.99 -13.10
N TYR A 218 -11.30 4.84 -12.30
CA TYR A 218 -11.42 4.63 -10.85
C TYR A 218 -11.34 5.95 -10.10
N PRO A 219 -12.23 6.22 -9.14
CA PRO A 219 -12.14 7.41 -8.29
C PRO A 219 -11.16 7.16 -7.13
N HIS A 220 -9.89 6.86 -7.47
CA HIS A 220 -8.89 6.57 -6.46
C HIS A 220 -8.41 7.84 -5.73
N ILE A 221 -8.18 7.69 -4.45
CA ILE A 221 -7.53 8.68 -3.59
C ILE A 221 -6.34 8.07 -2.87
N LEU A 222 -5.33 8.90 -2.62
CA LEU A 222 -4.21 8.60 -1.73
C LEU A 222 -4.27 9.56 -0.54
N LEU A 223 -4.22 9.01 0.65
CA LEU A 223 -4.15 9.76 1.90
C LEU A 223 -2.82 9.44 2.57
N ILE A 224 -2.01 10.48 2.78
CA ILE A 224 -0.72 10.40 3.47
C ILE A 224 -0.94 10.97 4.88
N CYS A 225 -0.77 10.13 5.89
CA CYS A 225 -1.13 10.43 7.27
C CYS A 225 0.11 10.44 8.15
N ASP A 226 0.48 11.60 8.69
CA ASP A 226 1.62 11.75 9.59
C ASP A 226 1.22 11.47 11.05
N LYS A 227 2.03 10.69 11.75
CA LYS A 227 1.94 10.52 13.21
C LYS A 227 2.55 11.74 13.91
N PRO A 228 1.86 12.35 14.91
CA PRO A 228 2.43 13.45 15.69
C PRO A 228 3.75 13.08 16.36
N GLY A 229 4.65 14.07 16.53
CA GLY A 229 5.89 13.94 17.30
C GLY A 229 7.16 13.70 16.49
N GLY A 230 7.08 13.57 15.16
CA GLY A 230 8.25 13.69 14.29
C GLY A 230 8.61 15.16 14.08
N LYS A 231 9.90 15.51 14.16
CA LYS A 231 10.37 16.78 13.62
C LYS A 231 9.99 16.77 12.14
N GLY A 232 9.12 17.70 11.72
CA GLY A 232 8.64 17.77 10.36
C GLY A 232 9.79 17.68 9.38
N ALA A 233 9.78 16.65 8.54
CA ALA A 233 10.44 16.77 7.27
C ALA A 233 9.62 17.82 6.51
N ASP A 234 10.14 19.04 6.44
CA ASP A 234 9.64 20.06 5.53
C ASP A 234 9.64 19.45 4.14
N VAL A 235 8.46 19.03 3.71
CA VAL A 235 8.22 18.73 2.29
C VAL A 235 8.26 20.08 1.61
N GLN A 236 9.42 20.46 1.10
CA GLN A 236 9.54 21.61 0.20
C GLN A 236 8.56 21.40 -0.96
N LYS A 237 7.70 22.39 -1.12
CA LYS A 237 6.73 22.54 -2.21
C LYS A 237 7.39 22.49 -3.58
#